data_ca04c4432639f581e8a7785fddd20773
#
_entry.id   ca04c4432639f581e8a7785fddd20773
#
_cell.length_a   1.000
_cell.length_b   1.000
_cell.length_c   1.000
_cell.angle_alpha   90.00
_cell.angle_beta   90.00
_cell.angle_gamma   90.00
#
_symmetry.space_group_name_H-M   'P 1'
#
loop_
_entity.id
_entity.type
_entity.pdbx_description
1 polymer ?
#
loop_
_entity_poly.entity_id
_entity_poly.type
_entity_poly.pdbx_seq_one_letter_code
_entity_poly.pdbx_strand_id
1 'polypeptide(L)'
;KIAYIGKPKENPISFDREIDCNGNLVMPSFKNGHGHGIMTFCRSIADDLPLDKWLNEKIFPMENNLDLKSCYWFYKLAIMEYLSSGISTSFEMYLIEKPMAENAIDTGFRTIICGAINDFAQNPDEIEDMYKFYNSLSPLLSFEIGFHAEYTTSLDIMKKISTASHNLKAPVFTHCAETESEVKGCIERHSKTPVELFDSLGLFDYGGGIFHGVHLT
;
A
#
# COMPACT_ATOMS: atom_id res chain seq x y z
N LYS A 1 -11.07 7.07 20.33
CA LYS A 1 -10.04 7.17 21.40
C LYS A 1 -10.58 6.53 22.67
N ILE A 2 -9.84 5.61 23.28
CA ILE A 2 -10.22 5.00 24.57
C ILE A 2 -10.22 6.09 25.64
N ALA A 3 -11.35 6.30 26.27
CA ALA A 3 -11.50 7.31 27.32
C ALA A 3 -11.30 6.74 28.74
N TYR A 4 -11.71 5.48 28.95
CA TYR A 4 -11.60 4.82 30.23
C TYR A 4 -11.64 3.29 30.07
N ILE A 5 -10.88 2.60 30.92
CA ILE A 5 -10.93 1.15 31.11
C ILE A 5 -10.93 0.90 32.62
N GLY A 6 -11.91 0.16 33.15
CA GLY A 6 -11.99 -0.16 34.56
C GLY A 6 -13.39 -0.55 35.01
N LYS A 7 -13.57 -0.68 36.31
CA LYS A 7 -14.90 -0.95 36.91
C LYS A 7 -15.84 0.22 36.66
N PRO A 8 -17.18 -0.03 36.58
CA PRO A 8 -18.17 1.04 36.46
C PRO A 8 -17.94 2.11 37.54
N LYS A 9 -18.04 3.39 37.16
CA LYS A 9 -18.00 4.52 38.08
C LYS A 9 -19.33 4.63 38.81
N GLU A 10 -19.30 5.10 40.06
CA GLU A 10 -20.50 5.26 40.90
C GLU A 10 -21.53 6.26 40.33
N ASN A 11 -21.08 7.23 39.50
CA ASN A 11 -21.96 8.14 38.78
C ASN A 11 -21.99 7.75 37.30
N PRO A 12 -23.03 7.07 36.81
CA PRO A 12 -23.10 6.65 35.43
C PRO A 12 -23.20 7.88 34.51
N ILE A 13 -22.25 7.95 33.57
CA ILE A 13 -22.33 8.89 32.44
C ILE A 13 -23.32 8.27 31.44
N SER A 14 -24.23 9.08 30.90
CA SER A 14 -25.08 8.64 29.79
C SER A 14 -24.21 8.44 28.55
N PHE A 15 -24.37 7.30 27.90
CA PHE A 15 -23.69 6.98 26.63
C PHE A 15 -24.71 6.93 25.48
N ASP A 16 -24.31 7.39 24.31
CA ASP A 16 -25.14 7.32 23.10
C ASP A 16 -25.36 5.87 22.66
N ARG A 17 -24.42 4.99 22.99
CA ARG A 17 -24.47 3.57 22.66
C ARG A 17 -23.74 2.74 23.72
N GLU A 18 -24.34 1.63 24.09
CA GLU A 18 -23.77 0.60 24.96
C GLU A 18 -23.75 -0.74 24.20
N ILE A 19 -22.64 -1.48 24.32
CA ILE A 19 -22.47 -2.77 23.67
C ILE A 19 -22.06 -3.79 24.74
N ASP A 20 -22.94 -4.77 24.97
CA ASP A 20 -22.58 -5.94 25.79
C ASP A 20 -21.75 -6.92 24.96
N CYS A 21 -20.53 -7.14 25.39
CA CYS A 21 -19.62 -8.08 24.72
C CYS A 21 -19.82 -9.54 25.16
N ASN A 22 -20.79 -9.84 26.05
CA ASN A 22 -21.11 -11.20 26.49
C ASN A 22 -19.87 -12.03 26.90
N GLY A 23 -18.93 -11.42 27.61
CA GLY A 23 -17.68 -12.07 28.02
C GLY A 23 -16.61 -12.20 26.91
N ASN A 24 -16.85 -11.70 25.72
CA ASN A 24 -15.85 -11.67 24.66
C ASN A 24 -14.74 -10.64 24.93
N LEU A 25 -13.58 -10.92 24.37
CA LEU A 25 -12.42 -10.03 24.45
C LEU A 25 -12.57 -8.87 23.46
N VAL A 26 -12.36 -7.65 23.94
CA VAL A 26 -12.23 -6.46 23.08
C VAL A 26 -10.74 -6.15 22.93
N MET A 27 -10.26 -6.09 21.70
CA MET A 27 -8.86 -5.81 21.36
C MET A 27 -8.76 -4.84 20.19
N PRO A 28 -7.61 -4.16 20.01
CA PRO A 28 -7.35 -3.41 18.78
C PRO A 28 -7.43 -4.34 17.56
N SER A 29 -7.99 -3.83 16.48
CA SER A 29 -8.05 -4.56 15.21
C SER A 29 -6.66 -4.78 14.60
N PHE A 30 -6.56 -5.78 13.75
CA PHE A 30 -5.37 -6.01 12.94
C PHE A 30 -5.22 -4.93 11.86
N LYS A 31 -4.00 -4.81 11.36
CA LYS A 31 -3.64 -3.94 10.23
C LYS A 31 -2.92 -4.78 9.18
N ASN A 32 -3.34 -4.65 7.93
CA ASN A 32 -2.62 -5.23 6.82
C ASN A 32 -1.52 -4.24 6.39
N GLY A 33 -0.26 -4.61 6.57
CA GLY A 33 0.90 -3.75 6.29
C GLY A 33 1.32 -3.71 4.82
N HIS A 34 0.75 -4.57 3.97
CA HIS A 34 1.00 -4.59 2.54
C HIS A 34 -0.07 -5.40 1.82
N GLY A 35 -0.64 -4.84 0.76
CA GLY A 35 -1.64 -5.50 -0.05
C GLY A 35 -1.84 -4.86 -1.41
N HIS A 36 -2.54 -5.61 -2.25
CA HIS A 36 -2.99 -5.22 -3.58
C HIS A 36 -4.50 -5.52 -3.69
N GLY A 37 -5.30 -4.88 -2.83
CA GLY A 37 -6.70 -5.25 -2.63
C GLY A 37 -7.57 -5.24 -3.89
N ILE A 38 -7.26 -4.38 -4.87
CA ILE A 38 -7.94 -4.40 -6.17
C ILE A 38 -7.76 -5.76 -6.87
N MET A 39 -6.67 -6.48 -6.63
CA MET A 39 -6.38 -7.77 -7.28
C MET A 39 -7.27 -8.94 -6.82
N THR A 40 -8.33 -8.71 -6.07
CA THR A 40 -9.32 -9.74 -5.74
C THR A 40 -9.90 -10.43 -6.99
N PHE A 41 -9.88 -9.77 -8.15
CA PHE A 41 -10.28 -10.36 -9.43
C PHE A 41 -9.33 -11.47 -9.93
N CYS A 42 -8.08 -11.50 -9.45
CA CYS A 42 -7.07 -12.48 -9.85
C CYS A 42 -7.03 -13.71 -8.94
N ARG A 43 -7.93 -13.81 -7.98
CA ARG A 43 -7.90 -14.91 -7.00
C ARG A 43 -7.91 -16.28 -7.69
N SER A 44 -7.00 -17.17 -7.25
CA SER A 44 -6.82 -18.53 -7.76
C SER A 44 -6.49 -18.61 -9.26
N ILE A 45 -5.97 -17.53 -9.84
CA ILE A 45 -5.52 -17.54 -11.22
C ILE A 45 -4.01 -17.78 -11.24
N ALA A 46 -3.63 -18.97 -11.69
CA ALA A 46 -2.23 -19.35 -11.91
C ALA A 46 -1.35 -19.35 -10.64
N ASP A 47 -1.85 -19.90 -9.56
CA ASP A 47 -1.21 -19.92 -8.23
C ASP A 47 0.17 -20.61 -8.21
N ASP A 48 0.48 -21.47 -9.19
CA ASP A 48 1.73 -22.25 -9.25
C ASP A 48 2.81 -21.65 -10.17
N LEU A 49 2.63 -20.44 -10.67
CA LEU A 49 3.62 -19.79 -11.54
C LEU A 49 4.68 -19.03 -10.73
N PRO A 50 5.96 -19.08 -11.18
CA PRO A 50 6.97 -18.14 -10.69
C PRO A 50 6.52 -16.69 -10.91
N LEU A 51 6.96 -15.76 -10.03
CA LEU A 51 6.51 -14.37 -9.99
C LEU A 51 6.62 -13.66 -11.34
N ASP A 52 7.74 -13.79 -12.03
CA ASP A 52 7.99 -13.18 -13.34
C ASP A 52 6.99 -13.62 -14.41
N LYS A 53 6.70 -14.93 -14.47
CA LYS A 53 5.70 -15.49 -15.39
C LYS A 53 4.29 -15.11 -14.98
N TRP A 54 4.00 -15.19 -13.68
CA TRP A 54 2.72 -14.78 -13.13
C TRP A 54 2.39 -13.33 -13.50
N LEU A 55 3.31 -12.39 -13.27
CA LEU A 55 3.13 -10.99 -13.63
C LEU A 55 2.94 -10.79 -15.14
N ASN A 56 3.90 -11.28 -15.96
CA ASN A 56 3.93 -10.95 -17.38
C ASN A 56 2.89 -11.72 -18.20
N GLU A 57 2.60 -12.98 -17.86
CA GLU A 57 1.71 -13.82 -18.66
C GLU A 57 0.24 -13.74 -18.20
N LYS A 58 -0.01 -13.34 -16.94
CA LYS A 58 -1.37 -13.34 -16.37
C LYS A 58 -1.80 -11.97 -15.86
N ILE A 59 -1.06 -11.37 -14.94
CA ILE A 59 -1.53 -10.19 -14.21
C ILE A 59 -1.57 -8.95 -15.11
N PHE A 60 -0.46 -8.55 -15.70
CA PHE A 60 -0.39 -7.35 -16.53
C PHE A 60 -1.38 -7.38 -17.72
N PRO A 61 -1.56 -8.51 -18.45
CA PRO A 61 -2.60 -8.60 -19.47
C PRO A 61 -4.03 -8.42 -18.94
N MET A 62 -4.30 -8.85 -17.71
CA MET A 62 -5.62 -8.68 -17.09
C MET A 62 -5.82 -7.26 -16.59
N GLU A 63 -4.81 -6.67 -15.95
CA GLU A 63 -4.85 -5.30 -15.44
C GLU A 63 -5.08 -4.27 -16.55
N ASN A 64 -4.55 -4.51 -17.74
CA ASN A 64 -4.77 -3.65 -18.92
C ASN A 64 -6.25 -3.56 -19.34
N ASN A 65 -7.12 -4.44 -18.87
CA ASN A 65 -8.55 -4.43 -19.15
C ASN A 65 -9.39 -3.86 -18.01
N LEU A 66 -8.78 -3.42 -16.91
CA LEU A 66 -9.52 -2.86 -15.77
C LEU A 66 -9.98 -1.44 -16.07
N ASP A 67 -11.22 -1.16 -15.70
CA ASP A 67 -11.75 0.19 -15.60
C ASP A 67 -11.91 0.64 -14.13
N LEU A 68 -12.08 1.93 -13.93
CA LEU A 68 -12.21 2.52 -12.59
C LEU A 68 -13.39 1.91 -11.80
N LYS A 69 -14.49 1.58 -12.49
CA LYS A 69 -15.68 1.00 -11.87
C LYS A 69 -15.42 -0.42 -11.37
N SER A 70 -14.76 -1.24 -12.16
CA SER A 70 -14.36 -2.60 -11.77
C SER A 70 -13.37 -2.54 -10.59
N CYS A 71 -12.36 -1.68 -10.65
CA CYS A 71 -11.41 -1.47 -9.56
C CYS A 71 -12.12 -1.06 -8.25
N TYR A 72 -13.12 -0.18 -8.33
CA TYR A 72 -13.91 0.22 -7.16
C TYR A 72 -14.58 -0.99 -6.49
N TRP A 73 -15.23 -1.87 -7.26
CA TRP A 73 -15.92 -3.03 -6.71
C TRP A 73 -14.97 -4.12 -6.22
N PHE A 74 -13.86 -4.33 -6.90
CA PHE A 74 -12.85 -5.29 -6.45
C PHE A 74 -12.20 -4.84 -5.14
N TYR A 75 -11.88 -3.56 -5.01
CA TYR A 75 -11.35 -3.04 -3.75
C TYR A 75 -12.40 -3.08 -2.63
N LYS A 76 -13.65 -2.82 -2.94
CA LYS A 76 -14.76 -2.94 -1.97
C LYS A 76 -14.89 -4.38 -1.45
N LEU A 77 -14.71 -5.37 -2.32
CA LEU A 77 -14.67 -6.77 -1.92
C LEU A 77 -13.51 -7.04 -0.96
N ALA A 78 -12.31 -6.52 -1.27
CA ALA A 78 -11.16 -6.64 -0.37
C ALA A 78 -11.45 -6.04 1.02
N ILE A 79 -12.07 -4.85 1.08
CA ILE A 79 -12.47 -4.23 2.35
C ILE A 79 -13.43 -5.12 3.14
N MET A 80 -14.40 -5.75 2.48
CA MET A 80 -15.33 -6.68 3.15
C MET A 80 -14.58 -7.87 3.77
N GLU A 81 -13.60 -8.40 3.06
CA GLU A 81 -12.76 -9.50 3.57
C GLU A 81 -11.84 -9.05 4.70
N TYR A 82 -11.24 -7.87 4.60
CA TYR A 82 -10.46 -7.28 5.68
C TYR A 82 -11.29 -7.15 6.94
N LEU A 83 -12.46 -6.54 6.85
CA LEU A 83 -13.34 -6.33 8.00
C LEU A 83 -13.82 -7.65 8.61
N SER A 84 -14.19 -8.64 7.79
CA SER A 84 -14.60 -9.97 8.27
C SER A 84 -13.47 -10.75 8.94
N SER A 85 -12.22 -10.40 8.62
CA SER A 85 -11.00 -10.97 9.22
C SER A 85 -10.47 -10.15 10.42
N GLY A 86 -11.19 -9.12 10.85
CA GLY A 86 -10.79 -8.25 11.96
C GLY A 86 -9.71 -7.22 11.62
N ILE A 87 -9.49 -6.95 10.33
CA ILE A 87 -8.55 -5.95 9.83
C ILE A 87 -9.32 -4.65 9.59
N SER A 88 -8.87 -3.53 10.15
CA SER A 88 -9.53 -2.22 9.99
C SER A 88 -8.67 -1.17 9.29
N THR A 89 -7.48 -1.54 8.86
CA THR A 89 -6.55 -0.66 8.15
C THR A 89 -5.75 -1.51 7.17
N SER A 90 -5.60 -1.03 5.94
CA SER A 90 -4.69 -1.64 4.95
C SER A 90 -3.72 -0.62 4.38
N PHE A 91 -2.54 -1.10 4.01
CA PHE A 91 -1.53 -0.38 3.26
C PHE A 91 -1.47 -0.98 1.86
N GLU A 92 -2.00 -0.23 0.89
CA GLU A 92 -2.27 -0.72 -0.46
C GLU A 92 -1.34 -0.08 -1.48
N MET A 93 -0.57 -0.89 -2.18
CA MET A 93 0.17 -0.44 -3.34
C MET A 93 -0.56 -0.88 -4.60
N TYR A 94 -0.99 0.07 -5.44
CA TYR A 94 -1.62 -0.24 -6.72
C TYR A 94 -1.48 0.90 -7.72
N LEU A 95 -1.69 0.57 -9.01
CA LEU A 95 -1.53 1.51 -10.13
C LEU A 95 -2.64 2.56 -10.25
N ILE A 96 -3.76 2.37 -9.55
CA ILE A 96 -4.98 3.18 -9.69
C ILE A 96 -5.48 3.56 -8.30
N GLU A 97 -5.23 4.80 -7.87
CA GLU A 97 -5.50 5.28 -6.51
C GLU A 97 -6.96 5.66 -6.29
N LYS A 98 -7.59 6.27 -7.29
CA LYS A 98 -8.91 6.88 -7.17
C LYS A 98 -9.98 5.92 -6.62
N PRO A 99 -10.16 4.70 -7.13
CA PRO A 99 -11.14 3.75 -6.57
C PRO A 99 -10.87 3.37 -5.12
N MET A 100 -9.59 3.31 -4.70
CA MET A 100 -9.23 3.04 -3.31
C MET A 100 -9.60 4.20 -2.40
N ALA A 101 -9.33 5.44 -2.83
CA ALA A 101 -9.70 6.65 -2.09
C ALA A 101 -11.22 6.78 -1.94
N GLU A 102 -11.98 6.58 -3.03
CA GLU A 102 -13.45 6.60 -3.00
C GLU A 102 -14.00 5.56 -2.03
N ASN A 103 -13.49 4.32 -2.06
CA ASN A 103 -13.91 3.28 -1.13
C ASN A 103 -13.58 3.59 0.33
N ALA A 104 -12.40 4.16 0.61
CA ALA A 104 -12.03 4.57 1.97
C ALA A 104 -13.04 5.56 2.55
N ILE A 105 -13.49 6.53 1.73
CA ILE A 105 -14.46 7.55 2.11
C ILE A 105 -15.87 6.93 2.27
N ASP A 106 -16.30 6.16 1.28
CA ASP A 106 -17.65 5.59 1.23
C ASP A 106 -17.92 4.55 2.32
N THR A 107 -16.90 3.75 2.65
CA THR A 107 -17.04 2.64 3.62
C THR A 107 -16.61 3.02 5.03
N GLY A 108 -15.88 4.11 5.20
CA GLY A 108 -15.22 4.44 6.46
C GLY A 108 -14.06 3.53 6.83
N PHE A 109 -13.51 2.78 5.86
CA PHE A 109 -12.35 1.91 6.06
C PHE A 109 -11.06 2.73 5.97
N ARG A 110 -10.13 2.50 6.88
CA ARG A 110 -8.85 3.22 6.87
C ARG A 110 -7.91 2.62 5.82
N THR A 111 -7.54 3.43 4.83
CA THR A 111 -6.64 3.04 3.75
C THR A 111 -5.43 3.94 3.70
N ILE A 112 -4.25 3.34 3.62
CA ILE A 112 -3.01 4.01 3.25
C ILE A 112 -2.72 3.60 1.82
N ILE A 113 -2.79 4.53 0.89
CA ILE A 113 -2.47 4.30 -0.52
C ILE A 113 -0.98 4.56 -0.70
N CYS A 114 -0.29 3.64 -1.32
CA CYS A 114 1.10 3.79 -1.74
C CYS A 114 1.15 3.92 -3.27
N GLY A 115 1.85 4.90 -3.77
CA GLY A 115 2.14 5.00 -5.20
C GLY A 115 2.88 3.76 -5.70
N ALA A 116 2.59 3.35 -6.92
CA ALA A 116 3.27 2.22 -7.58
C ALA A 116 3.93 2.67 -8.89
N ILE A 117 4.56 3.85 -8.85
CA ILE A 117 5.16 4.49 -10.02
C ILE A 117 6.18 3.56 -10.65
N ASN A 118 6.16 3.49 -11.97
CA ASN A 118 7.09 2.70 -12.77
C ASN A 118 7.20 3.28 -14.19
N ASP A 119 8.02 2.68 -15.06
CA ASP A 119 8.23 3.17 -16.42
C ASP A 119 7.00 3.06 -17.33
N PHE A 120 5.96 2.34 -16.91
CA PHE A 120 4.79 2.03 -17.73
C PHE A 120 3.50 2.67 -17.21
N ALA A 121 3.46 3.05 -15.94
CA ALA A 121 2.26 3.55 -15.29
C ALA A 121 2.58 4.61 -14.24
N GLN A 122 1.65 5.53 -14.06
CA GLN A 122 1.73 6.72 -13.22
C GLN A 122 2.82 7.72 -13.66
N ASN A 123 2.52 8.98 -13.54
CA ASN A 123 3.43 10.05 -13.93
C ASN A 123 4.25 10.52 -12.71
N PRO A 124 5.59 10.35 -12.71
CA PRO A 124 6.42 10.80 -11.59
C PRO A 124 6.37 12.31 -11.35
N ASP A 125 6.00 13.11 -12.34
CA ASP A 125 5.92 14.57 -12.21
C ASP A 125 4.66 15.02 -11.45
N GLU A 126 3.69 14.13 -11.22
CA GLU A 126 2.44 14.39 -10.49
C GLU A 126 2.50 13.95 -9.01
N ILE A 127 3.61 13.35 -8.55
CA ILE A 127 3.73 12.76 -7.20
C ILE A 127 3.37 13.77 -6.10
N GLU A 128 3.92 14.99 -6.18
CA GLU A 128 3.70 15.99 -5.14
C GLU A 128 2.25 16.45 -5.08
N ASP A 129 1.60 16.58 -6.23
CA ASP A 129 0.19 16.96 -6.30
C ASP A 129 -0.70 15.81 -5.83
N MET A 130 -0.40 14.57 -6.19
CA MET A 130 -1.09 13.38 -5.68
C MET A 130 -0.97 13.27 -4.15
N TYR A 131 0.24 13.46 -3.61
CA TYR A 131 0.48 13.42 -2.17
C TYR A 131 -0.38 14.47 -1.43
N LYS A 132 -0.37 15.71 -1.90
CA LYS A 132 -1.17 16.79 -1.31
C LYS A 132 -2.66 16.54 -1.45
N PHE A 133 -3.11 16.11 -2.63
CA PHE A 133 -4.51 15.87 -2.94
C PHE A 133 -5.09 14.75 -2.08
N TYR A 134 -4.56 13.54 -2.14
CA TYR A 134 -5.13 12.40 -1.43
C TYR A 134 -5.06 12.57 0.10
N ASN A 135 -3.99 13.14 0.63
CA ASN A 135 -3.87 13.41 2.07
C ASN A 135 -4.84 14.50 2.57
N SER A 136 -5.44 15.29 1.69
CA SER A 136 -6.43 16.30 2.04
C SER A 136 -7.88 15.78 2.10
N LEU A 137 -8.17 14.61 1.52
CA LEU A 137 -9.55 14.17 1.28
C LEU A 137 -10.28 13.69 2.54
N SER A 138 -9.60 12.95 3.41
CA SER A 138 -10.24 12.32 4.57
C SER A 138 -9.22 11.95 5.65
N PRO A 139 -9.56 12.03 6.94
CA PRO A 139 -8.70 11.54 8.02
C PRO A 139 -8.56 10.01 8.05
N LEU A 140 -9.32 9.30 7.24
CA LEU A 140 -9.24 7.85 7.08
C LEU A 140 -8.38 7.43 5.89
N LEU A 141 -7.92 8.39 5.09
CA LEU A 141 -7.11 8.18 3.92
C LEU A 141 -5.74 8.82 4.12
N SER A 142 -4.69 8.09 3.80
CA SER A 142 -3.33 8.60 3.65
C SER A 142 -2.78 8.18 2.31
N PHE A 143 -1.91 8.99 1.74
CA PHE A 143 -1.13 8.66 0.56
C PHE A 143 0.35 8.78 0.90
N GLU A 144 1.10 7.74 0.56
CA GLU A 144 2.55 7.67 0.73
C GLU A 144 3.23 7.60 -0.63
N ILE A 145 4.40 8.21 -0.72
CA ILE A 145 5.20 8.13 -1.94
C ILE A 145 5.69 6.71 -2.13
N GLY A 146 5.54 6.18 -3.34
CA GLY A 146 6.04 4.85 -3.64
C GLY A 146 6.30 4.62 -5.12
N PHE A 147 7.11 3.60 -5.40
CA PHE A 147 7.33 3.06 -6.73
C PHE A 147 7.29 1.54 -6.68
N HIS A 148 7.01 0.93 -7.82
CA HIS A 148 6.70 -0.49 -7.83
C HIS A 148 7.89 -1.34 -7.37
N ALA A 149 8.99 -1.34 -8.10
CA ALA A 149 10.21 -2.10 -7.79
C ALA A 149 11.40 -1.59 -8.61
N GLU A 150 12.63 -1.99 -8.25
CA GLU A 150 13.85 -1.60 -8.98
C GLU A 150 13.79 -1.98 -10.45
N TYR A 151 13.36 -3.21 -10.74
CA TYR A 151 13.37 -3.76 -12.11
C TYR A 151 12.26 -3.23 -13.03
N THR A 152 11.34 -2.44 -12.51
CA THR A 152 10.27 -1.79 -13.29
C THR A 152 10.38 -0.27 -13.32
N THR A 153 11.39 0.30 -12.67
CA THR A 153 11.50 1.74 -12.48
C THR A 153 12.90 2.22 -12.83
N SER A 154 13.00 3.07 -13.84
CA SER A 154 14.27 3.63 -14.28
C SER A 154 14.91 4.55 -13.23
N LEU A 155 16.25 4.69 -13.31
CA LEU A 155 17.00 5.59 -12.43
C LEU A 155 16.50 7.04 -12.47
N ASP A 156 16.03 7.48 -13.63
CA ASP A 156 15.52 8.85 -13.79
C ASP A 156 14.20 9.06 -13.03
N ILE A 157 13.33 8.07 -13.04
CA ILE A 157 12.10 8.08 -12.23
C ILE A 157 12.46 8.01 -10.74
N MET A 158 13.36 7.11 -10.33
CA MET A 158 13.80 7.01 -8.93
C MET A 158 14.38 8.34 -8.40
N LYS A 159 15.15 9.06 -9.22
CA LYS A 159 15.66 10.40 -8.87
C LYS A 159 14.54 11.44 -8.70
N LYS A 160 13.52 11.41 -9.56
CA LYS A 160 12.35 12.27 -9.41
C LYS A 160 11.59 11.96 -8.13
N ILE A 161 11.41 10.68 -7.79
CA ILE A 161 10.80 10.22 -6.54
C ILE A 161 11.62 10.71 -5.34
N SER A 162 12.94 10.56 -5.36
CA SER A 162 13.83 11.10 -4.34
C SER A 162 13.65 12.61 -4.18
N THR A 163 13.61 13.36 -5.29
CA THR A 163 13.39 14.80 -5.26
C THR A 163 12.05 15.16 -4.61
N ALA A 164 10.97 14.48 -4.98
CA ALA A 164 9.65 14.71 -4.39
C ALA A 164 9.63 14.37 -2.89
N SER A 165 10.27 13.26 -2.48
CA SER A 165 10.44 12.89 -1.07
C SER A 165 11.14 14.01 -0.28
N HIS A 166 12.21 14.58 -0.82
CA HIS A 166 12.94 15.68 -0.18
C HIS A 166 12.12 16.97 -0.09
N ASN A 167 11.39 17.32 -1.15
CA ASN A 167 10.52 18.50 -1.17
C ASN A 167 9.38 18.40 -0.14
N LEU A 168 8.79 17.23 -0.02
CA LEU A 168 7.66 16.96 0.88
C LEU A 168 8.11 16.54 2.29
N LYS A 169 9.37 16.16 2.48
CA LYS A 169 9.89 15.48 3.68
C LYS A 169 9.06 14.24 4.03
N ALA A 170 8.75 13.46 3.01
CA ALA A 170 7.84 12.32 3.08
C ALA A 170 8.59 11.00 2.87
N PRO A 171 8.19 9.91 3.54
CA PRO A 171 8.80 8.59 3.39
C PRO A 171 8.51 7.99 2.02
N VAL A 172 9.36 7.05 1.59
CA VAL A 172 9.21 6.30 0.33
C VAL A 172 9.07 4.81 0.60
N PHE A 173 8.18 4.15 -0.15
CA PHE A 173 7.92 2.71 -0.03
C PHE A 173 8.03 2.01 -1.39
N THR A 174 8.53 0.76 -1.39
CA THR A 174 8.70 -0.02 -2.63
C THR A 174 8.78 -1.51 -2.34
N HIS A 175 8.47 -2.36 -3.32
CA HIS A 175 8.88 -3.76 -3.27
C HIS A 175 10.41 -3.84 -3.42
N CYS A 176 11.03 -4.72 -2.66
CA CYS A 176 12.49 -4.80 -2.66
C CYS A 176 12.96 -6.19 -2.23
N ALA A 177 13.91 -6.73 -2.98
CA ALA A 177 14.56 -8.00 -2.68
C ALA A 177 13.56 -9.16 -2.46
N GLU A 178 12.49 -9.19 -3.24
CA GLU A 178 11.46 -10.22 -3.19
C GLU A 178 11.95 -11.53 -3.78
N THR A 179 12.71 -11.44 -4.88
CA THR A 179 13.29 -12.60 -5.56
C THR A 179 14.81 -12.50 -5.68
N GLU A 180 15.46 -13.66 -5.74
CA GLU A 180 16.90 -13.72 -5.98
C GLU A 180 17.28 -13.12 -7.34
N SER A 181 16.43 -13.30 -8.36
CA SER A 181 16.64 -12.75 -9.70
C SER A 181 16.60 -11.22 -9.71
N GLU A 182 15.74 -10.59 -8.93
CA GLU A 182 15.73 -9.13 -8.74
C GLU A 182 17.05 -8.63 -8.19
N VAL A 183 17.52 -9.22 -7.09
CA VAL A 183 18.79 -8.82 -6.46
C VAL A 183 19.97 -8.99 -7.40
N LYS A 184 20.10 -10.15 -8.06
CA LYS A 184 21.16 -10.42 -9.04
C LYS A 184 21.11 -9.44 -10.21
N GLY A 185 19.90 -9.20 -10.76
CA GLY A 185 19.71 -8.27 -11.86
C GLY A 185 20.06 -6.82 -11.48
N CYS A 186 19.73 -6.38 -10.27
CA CYS A 186 20.11 -5.07 -9.77
C CYS A 186 21.64 -4.93 -9.65
N ILE A 187 22.34 -5.95 -9.11
CA ILE A 187 23.79 -5.96 -9.02
C ILE A 187 24.43 -5.91 -10.41
N GLU A 188 23.91 -6.65 -11.37
CA GLU A 188 24.39 -6.63 -12.76
C GLU A 188 24.22 -5.26 -13.42
N ARG A 189 23.09 -4.58 -13.20
CA ARG A 189 22.80 -3.26 -13.80
C ARG A 189 23.53 -2.11 -13.10
N HIS A 190 23.65 -2.17 -11.78
CA HIS A 190 24.05 -1.02 -10.95
C HIS A 190 25.27 -1.27 -10.06
N SER A 191 25.81 -2.48 -10.03
CA SER A 191 26.88 -2.90 -9.11
C SER A 191 26.54 -2.65 -7.62
N LYS A 192 25.26 -2.73 -7.30
CA LYS A 192 24.67 -2.51 -5.97
C LYS A 192 23.50 -3.45 -5.76
N THR A 193 23.24 -3.82 -4.52
CA THR A 193 21.97 -4.43 -4.15
C THR A 193 20.83 -3.40 -4.24
N PRO A 194 19.56 -3.80 -4.34
CA PRO A 194 18.46 -2.85 -4.40
C PRO A 194 18.47 -1.84 -3.25
N VAL A 195 18.70 -2.28 -2.01
CA VAL A 195 18.74 -1.39 -0.84
C VAL A 195 19.90 -0.40 -0.93
N GLU A 196 21.11 -0.85 -1.31
CA GLU A 196 22.26 0.04 -1.51
C GLU A 196 22.03 1.05 -2.63
N LEU A 197 21.31 0.65 -3.69
CA LEU A 197 20.94 1.56 -4.76
C LEU A 197 19.98 2.65 -4.23
N PHE A 198 18.92 2.25 -3.56
CA PHE A 198 17.90 3.17 -3.02
C PHE A 198 18.49 4.15 -2.00
N ASP A 199 19.33 3.65 -1.09
CA ASP A 199 20.08 4.49 -0.14
C ASP A 199 20.98 5.50 -0.86
N SER A 200 21.74 5.04 -1.86
CA SER A 200 22.62 5.93 -2.64
C SER A 200 21.89 7.01 -3.45
N LEU A 201 20.60 6.84 -3.70
CA LEU A 201 19.72 7.83 -4.34
C LEU A 201 19.01 8.75 -3.33
N GLY A 202 19.22 8.54 -2.02
CA GLY A 202 18.57 9.31 -0.96
C GLY A 202 17.06 9.04 -0.84
N LEU A 203 16.59 7.88 -1.32
CA LEU A 203 15.15 7.54 -1.32
C LEU A 203 14.60 7.37 0.10
N PHE A 204 15.44 7.02 1.06
CA PHE A 204 15.04 6.77 2.44
C PHE A 204 15.48 7.87 3.43
N ASP A 205 15.96 9.02 2.95
CA ASP A 205 16.44 10.12 3.82
C ASP A 205 15.35 10.66 4.77
N TYR A 206 14.10 10.53 4.38
CA TYR A 206 12.94 10.91 5.21
C TYR A 206 12.17 9.67 5.74
N GLY A 207 12.82 8.53 5.79
CA GLY A 207 12.22 7.27 6.22
C GLY A 207 11.53 6.55 5.05
N GLY A 208 10.79 5.51 5.40
CA GLY A 208 10.10 4.67 4.42
C GLY A 208 10.18 3.21 4.79
N GLY A 209 9.96 2.37 3.81
CA GLY A 209 9.99 0.93 4.00
C GLY A 209 10.08 0.16 2.70
N ILE A 210 10.48 -1.07 2.86
CA ILE A 210 10.47 -2.05 1.79
C ILE A 210 9.44 -3.13 2.08
N PHE A 211 8.74 -3.56 1.04
CA PHE A 211 7.89 -4.74 1.10
C PHE A 211 8.71 -5.97 0.72
N HIS A 212 8.38 -7.10 1.31
CA HIS A 212 9.03 -8.41 1.16
C HIS A 212 10.39 -8.52 1.86
N GLY A 213 11.48 -8.04 1.26
CA GLY A 213 12.81 -8.14 1.86
C GLY A 213 13.30 -9.59 2.08
N VAL A 214 12.91 -10.52 1.19
CA VAL A 214 13.19 -11.97 1.34
C VAL A 214 14.67 -12.27 1.13
N HIS A 215 15.30 -11.57 0.19
CA HIS A 215 16.70 -11.77 -0.22
C HIS A 215 17.60 -10.59 0.16
N LEU A 216 17.41 -10.05 1.37
CA LEU A 216 18.32 -9.02 1.91
C LEU A 216 19.70 -9.61 2.20
N THR A 217 20.77 -8.91 1.83
CA THR A 217 22.19 -9.25 2.07
C THR A 217 22.89 -8.09 2.77
#